data_485026aa045f0a2732c46efa5e0649d2
#
_entry.id   485026aa045f0a2732c46efa5e0649d2
#
_cell.length_a   1.000
_cell.length_b   1.000
_cell.length_c   1.000
_cell.angle_alpha   90.00
_cell.angle_beta   90.00
_cell.angle_gamma   90.00
#
_symmetry.space_group_name_H-M   'P 1'
#
loop_
_entity.id
_entity.type
_entity.pdbx_description
1 polymer ?
#
loop_
_entity_poly.entity_id
_entity_poly.type
_entity_poly.pdbx_seq_one_letter_code
_entity_poly.pdbx_strand_id
1 'polypeptide(L)'
;MKTLTLLGLGTVGGGVARACAGPDARWAIDRALVRDASRQRGLPLTAEQITTEREVALAGGGPVIEVLGGEQPAADLIAAALERGRPVATANKVAIALHGPRLFALARAHGVGLGIEACVGGGVPIIAALRQLAGSQRLTGVGGVVNGTTNAILSGIEAGQSYAEALATAQAAGFAEPDPSADVDGHDPAAKLTILIALAFGLRVAPTAIPRRPLADISPADLAWAAAHGARVKYLARAILAADGSLQAAVEPTALPAGEPLASPVGSGNAIRVEGPLIGATTLTGPGAGPAPTAGALLGDVALAVAGRAPLDYPAPDAPFSTPTAPTGPWIVRLPADADHAALQGEARWEADGAAQIGVFAAASGPALAPAVRALGGTCFRWDAGAL
;
A
#
# COMPACT_ATOMS: atom_id res chain seq x y z
N MET A 1 -26.26 -19.85 10.44
CA MET A 1 -25.05 -19.15 9.94
C MET A 1 -25.40 -17.67 9.85
N LYS A 2 -24.50 -16.77 10.25
CA LYS A 2 -24.70 -15.32 10.10
C LYS A 2 -24.58 -14.94 8.63
N THR A 3 -25.33 -13.95 8.17
CA THR A 3 -25.29 -13.49 6.76
C THR A 3 -24.56 -12.17 6.62
N LEU A 4 -24.00 -11.92 5.44
CA LEU A 4 -23.36 -10.66 5.04
C LEU A 4 -23.76 -10.29 3.61
N THR A 5 -23.65 -9.01 3.30
CA THR A 5 -23.78 -8.48 1.93
C THR A 5 -22.40 -8.26 1.33
N LEU A 6 -22.23 -8.59 0.04
CA LEU A 6 -20.97 -8.41 -0.69
C LEU A 6 -21.17 -7.39 -1.82
N LEU A 7 -20.43 -6.30 -1.80
CA LEU A 7 -20.41 -5.28 -2.85
C LEU A 7 -19.20 -5.52 -3.75
N GLY A 8 -19.42 -6.20 -4.87
CA GLY A 8 -18.40 -6.57 -5.85
C GLY A 8 -18.10 -8.07 -5.88
N LEU A 9 -18.10 -8.66 -7.08
CA LEU A 9 -17.75 -10.07 -7.34
C LEU A 9 -16.62 -10.20 -8.36
N GLY A 10 -15.57 -9.38 -8.18
CA GLY A 10 -14.29 -9.51 -8.88
C GLY A 10 -13.38 -10.56 -8.21
N THR A 11 -12.08 -10.42 -8.40
CA THR A 11 -11.05 -11.34 -7.84
C THR A 11 -11.17 -11.50 -6.32
N VAL A 12 -11.22 -10.41 -5.59
CA VAL A 12 -11.33 -10.41 -4.11
C VAL A 12 -12.70 -10.89 -3.66
N GLY A 13 -13.79 -10.36 -4.25
CA GLY A 13 -15.15 -10.80 -3.93
C GLY A 13 -15.38 -12.27 -4.22
N GLY A 14 -14.78 -12.81 -5.28
CA GLY A 14 -14.75 -14.24 -5.56
C GLY A 14 -14.00 -15.05 -4.49
N GLY A 15 -12.94 -14.49 -3.91
CA GLY A 15 -12.26 -15.06 -2.75
C GLY A 15 -13.16 -15.14 -1.52
N VAL A 16 -13.89 -14.05 -1.22
CA VAL A 16 -14.87 -14.02 -0.13
C VAL A 16 -15.98 -15.04 -0.37
N ALA A 17 -16.53 -15.11 -1.60
CA ALA A 17 -17.59 -16.05 -1.92
C ALA A 17 -17.16 -17.51 -1.72
N ARG A 18 -15.95 -17.87 -2.15
CA ARG A 18 -15.40 -19.22 -1.91
C ARG A 18 -15.18 -19.49 -0.43
N ALA A 19 -14.66 -18.54 0.33
CA ALA A 19 -14.46 -18.68 1.76
C ALA A 19 -15.79 -18.86 2.53
N CYS A 20 -16.85 -18.16 2.09
CA CYS A 20 -18.20 -18.30 2.66
C CYS A 20 -18.93 -19.60 2.28
N ALA A 21 -18.43 -20.35 1.31
CA ALA A 21 -18.95 -21.66 0.92
C ALA A 21 -18.08 -22.84 1.39
N GLY A 22 -16.93 -22.55 2.02
CA GLY A 22 -16.02 -23.58 2.54
C GLY A 22 -16.57 -24.31 3.77
N PRO A 23 -15.94 -25.42 4.16
CA PRO A 23 -16.41 -26.25 5.28
C PRO A 23 -16.36 -25.52 6.63
N ASP A 24 -15.43 -24.58 6.80
CA ASP A 24 -15.26 -23.80 8.03
C ASP A 24 -15.95 -22.43 7.98
N ALA A 25 -16.87 -22.23 7.03
CA ALA A 25 -17.54 -20.97 6.83
C ALA A 25 -18.35 -20.54 8.06
N ARG A 26 -18.09 -19.35 8.56
CA ARG A 26 -18.84 -18.71 9.65
C ARG A 26 -19.92 -17.76 9.14
N TRP A 27 -19.84 -17.39 7.87
CA TRP A 27 -20.67 -16.41 7.19
C TRP A 27 -21.26 -17.01 5.92
N ALA A 28 -22.46 -16.59 5.56
CA ALA A 28 -23.07 -16.85 4.26
C ALA A 28 -23.34 -15.51 3.56
N ILE A 29 -23.26 -15.49 2.23
CA ILE A 29 -23.63 -14.31 1.46
C ILE A 29 -25.14 -14.30 1.26
N ASP A 30 -25.79 -13.24 1.75
CA ASP A 30 -27.21 -12.98 1.51
C ASP A 30 -27.43 -12.33 0.14
N ARG A 31 -26.69 -11.28 -0.15
CA ARG A 31 -26.74 -10.53 -1.42
C ARG A 31 -25.36 -10.19 -1.91
N ALA A 32 -25.19 -10.18 -3.23
CA ALA A 32 -23.98 -9.72 -3.90
C ALA A 32 -24.34 -8.68 -4.98
N LEU A 33 -23.84 -7.45 -4.81
CA LEU A 33 -23.99 -6.38 -5.80
C LEU A 33 -22.95 -6.53 -6.91
N VAL A 34 -23.41 -6.51 -8.16
CA VAL A 34 -22.57 -6.56 -9.35
C VAL A 34 -23.01 -5.53 -10.39
N ARG A 35 -22.14 -5.20 -11.34
CA ARG A 35 -22.49 -4.34 -12.48
C ARG A 35 -23.30 -5.08 -13.55
N ASP A 36 -23.04 -6.37 -13.70
CA ASP A 36 -23.65 -7.23 -14.72
C ASP A 36 -23.96 -8.59 -14.09
N ALA A 37 -25.25 -8.89 -13.92
CA ALA A 37 -25.72 -10.14 -13.35
C ALA A 37 -25.66 -11.30 -14.34
N SER A 38 -25.61 -11.05 -15.65
CA SER A 38 -25.55 -12.08 -16.69
C SER A 38 -24.17 -12.74 -16.80
N ARG A 39 -23.11 -12.08 -16.32
CA ARG A 39 -21.74 -12.59 -16.36
C ARG A 39 -21.62 -13.85 -15.51
N GLN A 40 -21.29 -14.97 -16.13
CA GLN A 40 -20.95 -16.20 -15.40
C GLN A 40 -19.61 -16.07 -14.69
N ARG A 41 -19.54 -16.42 -13.41
CA ARG A 41 -18.37 -16.26 -12.55
C ARG A 41 -17.82 -17.55 -11.96
N GLY A 42 -18.57 -18.67 -12.10
CA GLY A 42 -18.18 -19.94 -11.50
C GLY A 42 -18.02 -19.86 -9.98
N LEU A 43 -18.83 -19.03 -9.32
CA LEU A 43 -18.81 -18.82 -7.88
C LEU A 43 -19.99 -19.56 -7.22
N PRO A 44 -19.86 -19.96 -5.95
CA PRO A 44 -20.89 -20.69 -5.21
C PRO A 44 -22.01 -19.76 -4.72
N LEU A 45 -22.70 -19.11 -5.65
CA LEU A 45 -23.83 -18.20 -5.40
C LEU A 45 -24.97 -18.54 -6.35
N THR A 46 -26.20 -18.44 -5.85
CA THR A 46 -27.42 -18.60 -6.68
C THR A 46 -27.75 -17.29 -7.40
N ALA A 47 -28.60 -17.36 -8.43
CA ALA A 47 -29.03 -16.18 -9.16
C ALA A 47 -29.78 -15.16 -8.26
N GLU A 48 -30.56 -15.67 -7.30
CA GLU A 48 -31.32 -14.84 -6.36
C GLU A 48 -30.43 -14.05 -5.40
N GLN A 49 -29.20 -14.51 -5.16
CA GLN A 49 -28.21 -13.79 -4.33
C GLN A 49 -27.54 -12.65 -5.08
N ILE A 50 -27.62 -12.62 -6.42
CA ILE A 50 -26.93 -11.62 -7.26
C ILE A 50 -27.92 -10.53 -7.64
N THR A 51 -27.51 -9.26 -7.48
CA THR A 51 -28.34 -8.10 -7.85
C THR A 51 -27.49 -7.00 -8.48
N THR A 52 -28.11 -6.22 -9.35
CA THR A 52 -27.54 -4.94 -9.88
C THR A 52 -28.11 -3.74 -9.14
N GLU A 53 -29.11 -3.93 -8.30
CA GLU A 53 -29.84 -2.88 -7.59
C GLU A 53 -29.19 -2.60 -6.22
N ARG A 54 -28.68 -1.37 -6.05
CA ARG A 54 -27.98 -0.92 -4.83
C ARG A 54 -28.88 -1.02 -3.59
N GLU A 55 -30.12 -0.57 -3.71
CA GLU A 55 -31.09 -0.58 -2.60
C GLU A 55 -31.42 -2.02 -2.17
N VAL A 56 -31.57 -2.95 -3.12
CA VAL A 56 -31.79 -4.38 -2.83
C VAL A 56 -30.58 -4.97 -2.10
N ALA A 57 -29.34 -4.64 -2.52
CA ALA A 57 -28.14 -5.09 -1.84
C ALA A 57 -28.04 -4.53 -0.42
N LEU A 58 -28.41 -3.27 -0.21
CA LEU A 58 -28.33 -2.60 1.08
C LEU A 58 -29.54 -2.80 1.99
N ALA A 59 -30.59 -3.46 1.54
CA ALA A 59 -31.80 -3.74 2.35
C ALA A 59 -31.59 -4.79 3.46
N GLY A 60 -30.54 -5.63 3.38
CA GLY A 60 -30.22 -6.65 4.38
C GLY A 60 -29.77 -6.06 5.71
N GLY A 61 -29.81 -6.87 6.79
CA GLY A 61 -29.45 -6.45 8.15
C GLY A 61 -28.05 -6.83 8.61
N GLY A 62 -27.30 -7.64 7.87
CA GLY A 62 -25.96 -8.11 8.22
C GLY A 62 -24.85 -7.11 7.84
N PRO A 63 -23.60 -7.39 8.22
CA PRO A 63 -22.45 -6.59 7.83
C PRO A 63 -22.26 -6.54 6.30
N VAL A 64 -21.52 -5.55 5.83
CA VAL A 64 -21.22 -5.34 4.40
C VAL A 64 -19.73 -5.52 4.17
N ILE A 65 -19.37 -6.27 3.14
CA ILE A 65 -18.01 -6.31 2.59
C ILE A 65 -18.01 -5.54 1.27
N GLU A 66 -17.17 -4.50 1.16
CA GLU A 66 -17.01 -3.70 -0.04
C GLU A 66 -15.66 -4.00 -0.72
N VAL A 67 -15.72 -4.38 -2.00
CA VAL A 67 -14.57 -4.74 -2.84
C VAL A 67 -14.78 -4.34 -4.31
N LEU A 68 -15.44 -3.21 -4.54
CA LEU A 68 -15.69 -2.68 -5.89
C LEU A 68 -14.45 -2.05 -6.51
N GLY A 69 -13.61 -1.44 -5.66
CA GLY A 69 -12.47 -0.64 -6.11
C GLY A 69 -12.86 0.74 -6.65
N GLY A 70 -11.84 1.59 -6.83
CA GLY A 70 -12.05 2.99 -7.21
C GLY A 70 -12.64 3.85 -6.09
N GLU A 71 -12.84 5.14 -6.37
CA GLU A 71 -13.40 6.07 -5.41
C GLU A 71 -14.91 5.95 -5.33
N GLN A 72 -15.57 6.07 -6.49
CA GLN A 72 -17.02 6.02 -6.63
C GLN A 72 -17.45 4.82 -7.50
N PRO A 73 -18.57 4.18 -7.19
CA PRO A 73 -19.56 4.47 -6.13
C PRO A 73 -19.22 3.89 -4.76
N ALA A 74 -18.02 3.38 -4.55
CA ALA A 74 -17.65 2.62 -3.36
C ALA A 74 -17.79 3.45 -2.07
N ALA A 75 -17.24 4.69 -2.06
CA ALA A 75 -17.31 5.55 -0.87
C ALA A 75 -18.77 5.86 -0.46
N ASP A 76 -19.66 6.09 -1.43
CA ASP A 76 -21.09 6.36 -1.15
C ASP A 76 -21.81 5.11 -0.65
N LEU A 77 -21.49 3.92 -1.18
CA LEU A 77 -22.08 2.67 -0.72
C LEU A 77 -21.60 2.28 0.69
N ILE A 78 -20.33 2.55 1.02
CA ILE A 78 -19.82 2.40 2.38
C ILE A 78 -20.58 3.34 3.32
N ALA A 79 -20.70 4.63 2.96
CA ALA A 79 -21.42 5.62 3.76
C ALA A 79 -22.88 5.20 3.97
N ALA A 80 -23.58 4.82 2.89
CA ALA A 80 -24.98 4.38 2.96
C ALA A 80 -25.18 3.11 3.82
N ALA A 81 -24.22 2.20 3.85
CA ALA A 81 -24.26 1.05 4.75
C ALA A 81 -24.08 1.45 6.22
N LEU A 82 -23.09 2.34 6.51
CA LEU A 82 -22.84 2.85 7.86
C LEU A 82 -24.04 3.64 8.40
N GLU A 83 -24.66 4.50 7.58
CA GLU A 83 -25.88 5.27 7.92
C GLU A 83 -27.08 4.37 8.24
N ARG A 84 -27.14 3.15 7.68
CA ARG A 84 -28.13 2.13 8.00
C ARG A 84 -27.77 1.31 9.25
N GLY A 85 -26.73 1.70 10.00
CA GLY A 85 -26.28 0.98 11.18
C GLY A 85 -25.63 -0.38 10.86
N ARG A 86 -25.11 -0.57 9.64
CA ARG A 86 -24.47 -1.82 9.22
C ARG A 86 -22.95 -1.70 9.32
N PRO A 87 -22.27 -2.63 10.03
CA PRO A 87 -20.81 -2.69 10.02
C PRO A 87 -20.28 -2.93 8.61
N VAL A 88 -19.15 -2.31 8.26
CA VAL A 88 -18.52 -2.45 6.95
C VAL A 88 -17.09 -2.94 7.10
N ALA A 89 -16.65 -3.83 6.22
CA ALA A 89 -15.25 -4.14 5.96
C ALA A 89 -14.92 -3.85 4.49
N THR A 90 -13.81 -3.17 4.22
CA THR A 90 -13.42 -2.82 2.84
C THR A 90 -11.96 -3.09 2.54
N ALA A 91 -11.66 -3.45 1.28
CA ALA A 91 -10.30 -3.51 0.73
C ALA A 91 -9.97 -2.25 -0.12
N ASN A 92 -10.85 -1.26 -0.12
CA ASN A 92 -10.76 -0.11 -1.00
C ASN A 92 -9.89 1.01 -0.39
N LYS A 93 -8.57 0.90 -0.60
CA LYS A 93 -7.62 1.90 -0.12
C LYS A 93 -7.90 3.30 -0.66
N VAL A 94 -8.43 3.45 -1.89
CA VAL A 94 -8.73 4.77 -2.49
C VAL A 94 -9.87 5.45 -1.75
N ALA A 95 -10.98 4.73 -1.51
CA ALA A 95 -12.10 5.25 -0.74
C ALA A 95 -11.69 5.66 0.68
N ILE A 96 -10.84 4.86 1.35
CA ILE A 96 -10.36 5.17 2.71
C ILE A 96 -9.35 6.32 2.72
N ALA A 97 -8.40 6.35 1.78
CA ALA A 97 -7.40 7.42 1.72
C ALA A 97 -8.03 8.80 1.46
N LEU A 98 -9.10 8.87 0.66
CA LEU A 98 -9.77 10.12 0.30
C LEU A 98 -10.91 10.49 1.27
N HIS A 99 -11.68 9.51 1.71
CA HIS A 99 -12.92 9.72 2.49
C HIS A 99 -12.88 9.13 3.90
N GLY A 100 -11.77 8.53 4.34
CA GLY A 100 -11.62 7.90 5.65
C GLY A 100 -12.12 8.76 6.81
N PRO A 101 -11.73 10.04 6.94
CA PRO A 101 -12.20 10.91 8.01
C PRO A 101 -13.73 10.96 8.12
N ARG A 102 -14.44 11.15 6.98
CA ARG A 102 -15.91 11.15 6.92
C ARG A 102 -16.48 9.77 7.27
N LEU A 103 -15.94 8.71 6.68
CA LEU A 103 -16.46 7.35 6.84
C LEU A 103 -16.30 6.84 8.27
N PHE A 104 -15.16 7.12 8.92
CA PHE A 104 -14.96 6.80 10.34
C PHE A 104 -15.82 7.64 11.28
N ALA A 105 -16.09 8.92 10.92
CA ALA A 105 -17.03 9.74 11.67
C ALA A 105 -18.46 9.17 11.59
N LEU A 106 -18.91 8.73 10.41
CA LEU A 106 -20.21 8.05 10.24
C LEU A 106 -20.28 6.75 11.03
N ALA A 107 -19.23 5.90 10.97
CA ALA A 107 -19.17 4.67 11.73
C ALA A 107 -19.33 4.92 13.25
N ARG A 108 -18.65 5.94 13.79
CA ARG A 108 -18.77 6.35 15.18
C ARG A 108 -20.17 6.88 15.51
N ALA A 109 -20.72 7.75 14.66
CA ALA A 109 -22.05 8.33 14.85
C ALA A 109 -23.18 7.28 14.93
N HIS A 110 -23.04 6.20 14.15
CA HIS A 110 -24.00 5.11 14.13
C HIS A 110 -23.62 3.91 15.03
N GLY A 111 -22.53 4.00 15.78
CA GLY A 111 -22.09 2.96 16.71
C GLY A 111 -21.70 1.63 16.06
N VAL A 112 -21.23 1.67 14.81
CA VAL A 112 -20.86 0.47 14.02
C VAL A 112 -19.39 0.44 13.66
N GLY A 113 -18.85 -0.75 13.36
CA GLY A 113 -17.45 -0.92 12.97
C GLY A 113 -17.22 -0.62 11.48
N LEU A 114 -16.06 0.01 11.17
CA LEU A 114 -15.49 0.08 9.83
C LEU A 114 -14.10 -0.59 9.87
N GLY A 115 -13.99 -1.76 9.24
CA GLY A 115 -12.77 -2.55 9.12
C GLY A 115 -12.03 -2.23 7.82
N ILE A 116 -10.72 -2.06 7.90
CA ILE A 116 -9.86 -1.67 6.77
C ILE A 116 -8.55 -2.46 6.69
N GLU A 117 -8.48 -3.62 7.37
CA GLU A 117 -7.26 -4.45 7.36
C GLU A 117 -6.83 -4.80 5.94
N ALA A 118 -7.79 -5.11 5.07
CA ALA A 118 -7.55 -5.45 3.68
C ALA A 118 -7.09 -4.28 2.78
N CYS A 119 -7.12 -3.03 3.28
CA CYS A 119 -6.67 -1.86 2.50
C CYS A 119 -5.16 -1.78 2.36
N VAL A 120 -4.39 -2.32 3.32
CA VAL A 120 -2.93 -2.23 3.35
C VAL A 120 -2.32 -3.59 3.68
N GLY A 121 -1.39 -4.06 2.85
CA GLY A 121 -0.63 -5.29 3.12
C GLY A 121 -1.38 -6.61 2.88
N GLY A 122 -2.60 -6.56 2.36
CA GLY A 122 -3.37 -7.76 2.01
C GLY A 122 -3.61 -8.69 3.20
N GLY A 123 -2.77 -9.70 3.36
CA GLY A 123 -2.83 -10.66 4.48
C GLY A 123 -1.91 -10.30 5.66
N VAL A 124 -1.17 -9.19 5.60
CA VAL A 124 -0.33 -8.71 6.71
C VAL A 124 -1.20 -7.95 7.71
N PRO A 125 -1.31 -8.36 8.99
CA PRO A 125 -2.23 -7.76 9.97
C PRO A 125 -1.69 -6.44 10.54
N ILE A 126 -1.44 -5.47 9.67
CA ILE A 126 -0.77 -4.22 10.03
C ILE A 126 -1.71 -3.22 10.74
N ILE A 127 -2.97 -3.15 10.32
CA ILE A 127 -3.93 -2.21 10.92
C ILE A 127 -4.26 -2.62 12.36
N ALA A 128 -4.42 -3.93 12.60
CA ALA A 128 -4.59 -4.47 13.94
C ALA A 128 -3.39 -4.18 14.85
N ALA A 129 -2.18 -4.36 14.33
CA ALA A 129 -0.94 -4.04 15.05
C ALA A 129 -0.82 -2.54 15.34
N LEU A 130 -1.03 -1.67 14.34
CA LEU A 130 -0.99 -0.22 14.51
C LEU A 130 -1.98 0.27 15.57
N ARG A 131 -3.20 -0.25 15.57
CA ARG A 131 -4.22 0.08 16.58
C ARG A 131 -3.72 -0.20 18.00
N GLN A 132 -3.07 -1.34 18.22
CA GLN A 132 -2.54 -1.71 19.52
C GLN A 132 -1.33 -0.84 19.90
N LEU A 133 -0.41 -0.66 18.97
CA LEU A 133 0.86 0.04 19.21
C LEU A 133 0.67 1.54 19.38
N ALA A 134 -0.15 2.19 18.56
CA ALA A 134 -0.45 3.62 18.67
C ALA A 134 -1.19 3.97 19.98
N GLY A 135 -1.95 3.03 20.55
CA GLY A 135 -2.61 3.20 21.85
C GLY A 135 -1.64 3.14 23.04
N SER A 136 -0.44 2.61 22.87
CA SER A 136 0.55 2.42 23.94
C SER A 136 1.68 3.44 23.95
N GLN A 137 1.95 4.09 22.81
CA GLN A 137 3.08 5.01 22.63
C GLN A 137 2.90 5.92 21.43
N ARG A 138 3.68 7.01 21.38
CA ARG A 138 3.83 7.80 20.15
C ARG A 138 4.72 7.04 19.18
N LEU A 139 4.18 6.66 18.03
CA LEU A 139 4.96 6.07 16.95
C LEU A 139 5.78 7.14 16.22
N THR A 140 6.97 6.75 15.75
CA THR A 140 7.91 7.65 15.07
C THR A 140 8.15 7.28 13.61
N GLY A 141 7.85 6.04 13.22
CA GLY A 141 8.02 5.58 11.85
C GLY A 141 6.99 4.54 11.45
N VAL A 142 6.56 4.57 10.20
CA VAL A 142 5.69 3.55 9.59
C VAL A 142 5.94 3.47 8.09
N GLY A 143 5.90 2.27 7.52
CA GLY A 143 5.97 2.05 6.07
C GLY A 143 6.70 0.76 5.71
N GLY A 144 6.94 0.56 4.41
CA GLY A 144 7.64 -0.63 3.94
C GLY A 144 7.34 -0.96 2.47
N VAL A 145 7.52 -2.21 2.12
CA VAL A 145 7.16 -2.79 0.82
C VAL A 145 5.67 -3.13 0.87
N VAL A 146 4.84 -2.27 0.30
CA VAL A 146 3.38 -2.36 0.37
C VAL A 146 2.70 -2.58 -0.99
N ASN A 147 3.48 -2.77 -2.05
CA ASN A 147 2.98 -2.99 -3.40
C ASN A 147 3.62 -4.25 -4.00
N GLY A 148 2.80 -5.27 -4.26
CA GLY A 148 3.25 -6.56 -4.77
C GLY A 148 3.73 -6.51 -6.22
N THR A 149 3.15 -5.64 -7.06
CA THR A 149 3.53 -5.47 -8.46
C THR A 149 4.97 -4.98 -8.58
N THR A 150 5.29 -3.87 -7.91
CA THR A 150 6.64 -3.30 -7.95
C THR A 150 7.69 -4.22 -7.33
N ASN A 151 7.33 -4.95 -6.26
CA ASN A 151 8.25 -5.92 -5.67
C ASN A 151 8.48 -7.15 -6.58
N ALA A 152 7.44 -7.59 -7.32
CA ALA A 152 7.58 -8.66 -8.31
C ALA A 152 8.49 -8.24 -9.48
N ILE A 153 8.33 -7.00 -9.98
CA ILE A 153 9.20 -6.43 -11.03
C ILE A 153 10.65 -6.37 -10.55
N LEU A 154 10.91 -5.81 -9.36
CA LEU A 154 12.26 -5.74 -8.79
C LEU A 154 12.88 -7.14 -8.60
N SER A 155 12.09 -8.10 -8.13
CA SER A 155 12.55 -9.49 -7.97
C SER A 155 12.90 -10.14 -9.31
N GLY A 156 12.16 -9.85 -10.38
CA GLY A 156 12.46 -10.30 -11.76
C GLY A 156 13.77 -9.70 -12.26
N ILE A 157 13.99 -8.39 -12.03
CA ILE A 157 15.23 -7.71 -12.41
C ILE A 157 16.43 -8.26 -11.61
N GLU A 158 16.28 -8.50 -10.30
CA GLU A 158 17.29 -9.16 -9.47
C GLU A 158 17.65 -10.57 -10.01
N ALA A 159 16.68 -11.25 -10.63
CA ALA A 159 16.88 -12.56 -11.27
C ALA A 159 17.46 -12.46 -12.71
N GLY A 160 17.83 -11.27 -13.18
CA GLY A 160 18.48 -11.04 -14.47
C GLY A 160 17.54 -10.67 -15.61
N GLN A 161 16.26 -10.42 -15.36
CA GLN A 161 15.32 -9.93 -16.38
C GLN A 161 15.53 -8.43 -16.64
N SER A 162 15.28 -8.00 -17.87
CA SER A 162 15.06 -6.57 -18.14
C SER A 162 13.78 -6.07 -17.47
N TYR A 163 13.64 -4.76 -17.32
CA TYR A 163 12.40 -4.16 -16.79
C TYR A 163 11.15 -4.60 -17.56
N ALA A 164 11.24 -4.62 -18.90
CA ALA A 164 10.12 -5.01 -19.76
C ALA A 164 9.73 -6.48 -19.58
N GLU A 165 10.71 -7.38 -19.48
CA GLU A 165 10.48 -8.81 -19.23
C GLU A 165 9.90 -9.05 -17.82
N ALA A 166 10.42 -8.39 -16.81
CA ALA A 166 9.92 -8.48 -15.44
C ALA A 166 8.47 -7.97 -15.33
N LEU A 167 8.15 -6.86 -15.99
CA LEU A 167 6.77 -6.34 -16.06
C LEU A 167 5.86 -7.33 -16.78
N ALA A 168 6.25 -7.85 -17.94
CA ALA A 168 5.45 -8.84 -18.69
C ALA A 168 5.23 -10.12 -17.86
N THR A 169 6.25 -10.58 -17.13
CA THR A 169 6.14 -11.71 -16.18
C THR A 169 5.14 -11.41 -15.07
N ALA A 170 5.19 -10.23 -14.48
CA ALA A 170 4.25 -9.81 -13.44
C ALA A 170 2.81 -9.71 -13.97
N GLN A 171 2.61 -9.24 -15.21
CA GLN A 171 1.29 -9.19 -15.87
C GLN A 171 0.76 -10.61 -16.16
N ALA A 172 1.59 -11.49 -16.67
CA ALA A 172 1.21 -12.89 -16.95
C ALA A 172 0.84 -13.65 -15.67
N ALA A 173 1.50 -13.34 -14.53
CA ALA A 173 1.20 -13.89 -13.23
C ALA A 173 -0.01 -13.23 -12.55
N GLY A 174 -0.62 -12.20 -13.15
CA GLY A 174 -1.77 -11.48 -12.60
C GLY A 174 -1.43 -10.52 -11.44
N PHE A 175 -0.17 -10.16 -11.27
CA PHE A 175 0.28 -9.18 -10.27
C PHE A 175 0.20 -7.74 -10.79
N ALA A 176 0.32 -7.53 -12.11
CA ALA A 176 0.20 -6.24 -12.76
C ALA A 176 -0.99 -6.24 -13.74
N GLU A 177 -1.71 -5.12 -13.78
CA GLU A 177 -2.72 -4.84 -14.80
C GLU A 177 -2.05 -4.45 -16.14
N PRO A 178 -2.79 -4.45 -17.28
CA PRO A 178 -2.24 -3.97 -18.55
C PRO A 178 -1.67 -2.54 -18.46
N ASP A 179 -2.33 -1.64 -17.74
CA ASP A 179 -1.78 -0.35 -17.34
C ASP A 179 -1.28 -0.42 -15.88
N PRO A 180 0.04 -0.53 -15.65
CA PRO A 180 0.63 -0.66 -14.33
C PRO A 180 0.93 0.68 -13.65
N SER A 181 0.56 1.82 -14.26
CA SER A 181 0.95 3.17 -13.81
C SER A 181 0.60 3.45 -12.35
N ALA A 182 -0.55 2.97 -11.88
CA ALA A 182 -0.95 3.11 -10.49
C ALA A 182 0.07 2.52 -9.50
N ASP A 183 0.74 1.43 -9.90
CA ASP A 183 1.75 0.75 -9.10
C ASP A 183 3.14 1.37 -9.30
N VAL A 184 3.61 1.44 -10.56
CA VAL A 184 4.99 1.81 -10.88
C VAL A 184 5.29 3.30 -10.72
N ASP A 185 4.27 4.17 -10.77
CA ASP A 185 4.37 5.60 -10.49
C ASP A 185 4.05 5.93 -9.01
N GLY A 186 3.80 4.91 -8.19
CA GLY A 186 3.68 5.02 -6.74
C GLY A 186 2.34 5.54 -6.23
N HIS A 187 1.29 5.57 -7.04
CA HIS A 187 -0.03 6.04 -6.61
C HIS A 187 -0.68 5.09 -5.60
N ASP A 188 -0.64 3.77 -5.85
CA ASP A 188 -1.15 2.75 -4.93
C ASP A 188 -0.39 2.75 -3.60
N PRO A 189 0.97 2.70 -3.57
CA PRO A 189 1.71 2.81 -2.31
C PRO A 189 1.47 4.12 -1.55
N ALA A 190 1.29 5.26 -2.25
CA ALA A 190 1.00 6.53 -1.60
C ALA A 190 -0.39 6.54 -0.93
N ALA A 191 -1.42 5.98 -1.57
CA ALA A 191 -2.73 5.84 -0.95
C ALA A 191 -2.68 4.96 0.31
N LYS A 192 -1.91 3.86 0.27
CA LYS A 192 -1.69 3.00 1.45
C LYS A 192 -0.92 3.72 2.55
N LEU A 193 0.11 4.48 2.18
CA LEU A 193 0.91 5.26 3.14
C LEU A 193 0.06 6.34 3.83
N THR A 194 -0.86 6.99 3.11
CA THR A 194 -1.84 7.93 3.71
C THR A 194 -2.64 7.28 4.85
N ILE A 195 -3.10 6.04 4.64
CA ILE A 195 -3.84 5.28 5.67
C ILE A 195 -2.94 4.96 6.86
N LEU A 196 -1.71 4.52 6.59
CA LEU A 196 -0.73 4.21 7.64
C LEU A 196 -0.38 5.45 8.48
N ILE A 197 -0.15 6.61 7.84
CA ILE A 197 0.11 7.90 8.51
C ILE A 197 -1.06 8.29 9.41
N ALA A 198 -2.29 8.16 8.90
CA ALA A 198 -3.48 8.49 9.66
C ALA A 198 -3.61 7.66 10.94
N LEU A 199 -3.32 6.36 10.86
CA LEU A 199 -3.42 5.45 12.00
C LEU A 199 -2.22 5.51 12.95
N ALA A 200 -1.01 5.72 12.42
CA ALA A 200 0.21 5.76 13.22
C ALA A 200 0.40 7.09 13.95
N PHE A 201 0.05 8.19 13.30
CA PHE A 201 0.40 9.54 13.76
C PHE A 201 -0.82 10.43 14.01
N GLY A 202 -2.04 10.00 13.66
CA GLY A 202 -3.23 10.83 13.76
C GLY A 202 -3.24 12.01 12.79
N LEU A 203 -2.42 11.99 11.72
CA LEU A 203 -2.28 13.08 10.76
C LEU A 203 -3.09 12.83 9.49
N ARG A 204 -3.68 13.89 8.96
CA ARG A 204 -4.39 13.85 7.68
C ARG A 204 -3.46 14.30 6.55
N VAL A 205 -3.19 13.41 5.60
CA VAL A 205 -2.35 13.68 4.43
C VAL A 205 -3.11 13.34 3.16
N ALA A 206 -3.06 14.20 2.14
CA ALA A 206 -3.59 13.84 0.83
C ALA A 206 -2.64 12.87 0.12
N PRO A 207 -3.11 11.78 -0.53
CA PRO A 207 -2.21 10.87 -1.25
C PRO A 207 -1.36 11.57 -2.32
N THR A 208 -1.91 12.62 -2.94
CA THR A 208 -1.22 13.44 -3.95
C THR A 208 -0.13 14.34 -3.37
N ALA A 209 -0.15 14.62 -2.07
CA ALA A 209 0.87 15.42 -1.38
C ALA A 209 2.12 14.60 -1.00
N ILE A 210 2.04 13.26 -1.06
CA ILE A 210 3.18 12.40 -0.78
C ILE A 210 4.17 12.46 -1.96
N PRO A 211 5.42 12.88 -1.76
CA PRO A 211 6.46 12.82 -2.77
C PRO A 211 6.63 11.40 -3.31
N ARG A 212 6.66 11.26 -4.63
CA ARG A 212 6.80 9.96 -5.29
C ARG A 212 7.86 10.01 -6.37
N ARG A 213 8.53 8.89 -6.55
CA ARG A 213 9.45 8.66 -7.67
C ARG A 213 9.07 7.38 -8.39
N PRO A 214 8.95 7.41 -9.72
CA PRO A 214 8.62 6.22 -10.50
C PRO A 214 9.64 5.10 -10.30
N LEU A 215 9.18 3.86 -10.37
CA LEU A 215 10.06 2.69 -10.34
C LEU A 215 11.02 2.68 -11.54
N ALA A 216 10.61 3.26 -12.67
CA ALA A 216 11.43 3.40 -13.87
C ALA A 216 12.65 4.35 -13.70
N ASP A 217 12.75 5.06 -12.58
CA ASP A 217 13.94 5.88 -12.26
C ASP A 217 15.17 5.05 -11.89
N ILE A 218 15.08 3.72 -11.87
CA ILE A 218 16.19 2.80 -11.61
C ILE A 218 16.39 1.84 -12.77
N SER A 219 17.60 1.32 -12.90
CA SER A 219 18.01 0.37 -13.94
C SER A 219 18.47 -0.96 -13.35
N PRO A 220 18.56 -2.04 -14.15
CA PRO A 220 19.16 -3.31 -13.70
C PRO A 220 20.60 -3.13 -13.18
N ALA A 221 21.37 -2.19 -13.76
CA ALA A 221 22.73 -1.90 -13.31
C ALA A 221 22.77 -1.30 -11.90
N ASP A 222 21.75 -0.52 -11.51
CA ASP A 222 21.65 0.01 -10.15
C ASP A 222 21.40 -1.09 -9.13
N LEU A 223 20.56 -2.09 -9.47
CA LEU A 223 20.32 -3.24 -8.59
C LEU A 223 21.58 -4.10 -8.44
N ALA A 224 22.29 -4.32 -9.55
CA ALA A 224 23.56 -5.07 -9.52
C ALA A 224 24.62 -4.36 -8.70
N TRP A 225 24.74 -3.04 -8.84
CA TRP A 225 25.66 -2.23 -8.05
C TRP A 225 25.31 -2.26 -6.55
N ALA A 226 24.02 -2.09 -6.21
CA ALA A 226 23.58 -2.18 -4.82
C ALA A 226 23.87 -3.56 -4.22
N ALA A 227 23.64 -4.64 -4.97
CA ALA A 227 23.92 -6.02 -4.55
C ALA A 227 25.43 -6.22 -4.30
N ALA A 228 26.32 -5.69 -5.15
CA ALA A 228 27.76 -5.74 -4.97
C ALA A 228 28.22 -5.00 -3.68
N HIS A 229 27.42 -4.04 -3.20
CA HIS A 229 27.63 -3.30 -1.95
C HIS A 229 26.81 -3.84 -0.76
N GLY A 230 26.34 -5.09 -0.82
CA GLY A 230 25.61 -5.76 0.27
C GLY A 230 24.21 -5.24 0.51
N ALA A 231 23.59 -4.59 -0.47
CA ALA A 231 22.26 -4.00 -0.38
C ALA A 231 21.27 -4.61 -1.38
N ARG A 232 19.97 -4.43 -1.12
CA ARG A 232 18.87 -4.75 -2.05
C ARG A 232 18.00 -3.52 -2.24
N VAL A 233 17.62 -3.23 -3.48
CA VAL A 233 16.72 -2.13 -3.79
C VAL A 233 15.28 -2.60 -3.63
N LYS A 234 14.50 -1.83 -2.88
CA LYS A 234 13.04 -2.01 -2.70
C LYS A 234 12.30 -0.72 -3.05
N TYR A 235 11.05 -0.85 -3.45
CA TYR A 235 10.17 0.29 -3.64
C TYR A 235 9.41 0.55 -2.34
N LEU A 236 9.89 1.53 -1.58
CA LEU A 236 9.38 1.80 -0.23
C LEU A 236 8.37 2.94 -0.22
N ALA A 237 7.29 2.71 0.50
CA ALA A 237 6.40 3.76 1.00
C ALA A 237 6.73 3.95 2.49
N ARG A 238 7.30 5.09 2.90
CA ARG A 238 7.77 5.33 4.27
C ARG A 238 7.39 6.71 4.76
N ALA A 239 7.04 6.80 6.05
CA ALA A 239 6.80 8.04 6.75
C ALA A 239 7.51 8.04 8.10
N ILE A 240 8.09 9.20 8.48
CA ILE A 240 8.77 9.44 9.74
C ILE A 240 8.19 10.71 10.35
N LEU A 241 7.79 10.63 11.61
CA LEU A 241 7.36 11.78 12.41
C LEU A 241 8.49 12.18 13.35
N ALA A 242 9.11 13.31 13.09
CA ALA A 242 10.20 13.84 13.90
C ALA A 242 9.71 14.33 15.28
N ALA A 243 10.63 14.57 16.20
CA ALA A 243 10.32 15.03 17.55
C ALA A 243 9.64 16.40 17.57
N ASP A 244 9.97 17.28 16.63
CA ASP A 244 9.38 18.62 16.45
C ASP A 244 7.98 18.58 15.82
N GLY A 245 7.49 17.40 15.42
CA GLY A 245 6.20 17.20 14.77
C GLY A 245 6.24 17.31 13.24
N SER A 246 7.39 17.58 12.63
CA SER A 246 7.51 17.57 11.18
C SER A 246 7.35 16.16 10.63
N LEU A 247 6.63 16.04 9.52
CA LEU A 247 6.38 14.78 8.82
C LEU A 247 7.26 14.70 7.58
N GLN A 248 8.06 13.66 7.51
CA GLN A 248 8.75 13.27 6.29
C GLN A 248 8.07 12.03 5.72
N ALA A 249 7.76 12.03 4.42
CA ALA A 249 7.21 10.85 3.76
C ALA A 249 7.60 10.80 2.28
N ALA A 250 7.77 9.60 1.75
CA ALA A 250 8.00 9.39 0.33
C ALA A 250 7.62 7.98 -0.11
N VAL A 251 7.42 7.83 -1.43
CA VAL A 251 7.38 6.55 -2.13
C VAL A 251 8.48 6.56 -3.17
N GLU A 252 9.50 5.74 -2.97
CA GLU A 252 10.72 5.80 -3.80
C GLU A 252 11.53 4.51 -3.78
N PRO A 253 12.33 4.25 -4.85
CA PRO A 253 13.33 3.19 -4.82
C PRO A 253 14.37 3.48 -3.74
N THR A 254 14.61 2.49 -2.87
CA THR A 254 15.53 2.62 -1.72
C THR A 254 16.35 1.35 -1.58
N ALA A 255 17.68 1.49 -1.52
CA ALA A 255 18.58 0.41 -1.16
C ALA A 255 18.61 0.23 0.36
N LEU A 256 18.45 -1.01 0.80
CA LEU A 256 18.48 -1.44 2.20
C LEU A 256 19.58 -2.47 2.40
N PRO A 257 20.17 -2.62 3.59
CA PRO A 257 21.06 -3.74 3.89
C PRO A 257 20.38 -5.07 3.51
N ALA A 258 21.10 -5.98 2.86
CA ALA A 258 20.51 -7.25 2.40
C ALA A 258 19.92 -8.09 3.53
N GLY A 259 20.43 -7.97 4.77
CA GLY A 259 19.91 -8.64 5.97
C GLY A 259 18.75 -7.93 6.65
N GLU A 260 18.31 -6.76 6.14
CA GLU A 260 17.21 -6.00 6.71
C GLU A 260 15.86 -6.70 6.45
N PRO A 261 14.97 -6.88 7.45
CA PRO A 261 13.66 -7.49 7.25
C PRO A 261 12.82 -6.86 6.14
N LEU A 262 12.91 -5.53 5.93
CA LEU A 262 12.24 -4.86 4.81
C LEU A 262 12.81 -5.21 3.43
N ALA A 263 14.06 -5.72 3.36
CA ALA A 263 14.69 -6.18 2.13
C ALA A 263 14.30 -7.62 1.77
N SER A 264 13.72 -8.39 2.72
CA SER A 264 13.46 -9.81 2.57
C SER A 264 12.32 -10.19 1.61
N PRO A 265 11.22 -9.41 1.40
CA PRO A 265 10.14 -9.83 0.53
C PRO A 265 10.61 -10.05 -0.90
N VAL A 266 10.17 -11.18 -1.50
CA VAL A 266 10.37 -11.51 -2.90
C VAL A 266 9.02 -11.72 -3.60
N GLY A 267 9.00 -11.61 -4.93
CA GLY A 267 7.76 -11.71 -5.70
C GLY A 267 6.73 -10.67 -5.23
N SER A 268 5.49 -11.07 -5.02
CA SER A 268 4.41 -10.18 -4.55
C SER A 268 4.33 -10.02 -3.02
N GLY A 269 5.34 -10.48 -2.27
CA GLY A 269 5.39 -10.37 -0.81
C GLY A 269 5.46 -8.93 -0.32
N ASN A 270 4.89 -8.67 0.86
CA ASN A 270 4.95 -7.38 1.54
C ASN A 270 5.69 -7.50 2.88
N ALA A 271 6.30 -6.39 3.29
CA ALA A 271 6.87 -6.21 4.63
C ALA A 271 6.58 -4.79 5.09
N ILE A 272 6.01 -4.64 6.27
CA ILE A 272 5.64 -3.34 6.83
C ILE A 272 6.25 -3.21 8.21
N ARG A 273 6.96 -2.11 8.42
CA ARG A 273 7.63 -1.76 9.68
C ARG A 273 6.84 -0.69 10.41
N VAL A 274 6.82 -0.82 11.73
CA VAL A 274 6.37 0.22 12.67
C VAL A 274 7.52 0.50 13.62
N GLU A 275 7.76 1.77 13.92
CA GLU A 275 8.84 2.21 14.80
C GLU A 275 8.29 3.09 15.93
N GLY A 276 8.84 2.92 17.11
CA GLY A 276 8.49 3.71 18.28
C GLY A 276 9.45 3.50 19.43
N PRO A 277 9.49 4.43 20.42
CA PRO A 277 10.49 4.44 21.48
C PRO A 277 10.44 3.22 22.41
N LEU A 278 9.26 2.59 22.58
CA LEU A 278 9.10 1.44 23.46
C LEU A 278 9.28 0.11 22.72
N ILE A 279 8.85 0.02 21.45
CA ILE A 279 8.90 -1.22 20.68
C ILE A 279 10.17 -1.37 19.82
N GLY A 280 10.94 -0.28 19.65
CA GLY A 280 12.00 -0.25 18.65
C GLY A 280 11.43 -0.33 17.24
N ALA A 281 12.00 -1.15 16.38
CA ALA A 281 11.53 -1.42 15.03
C ALA A 281 10.90 -2.83 14.96
N THR A 282 9.63 -2.90 14.64
CA THR A 282 8.90 -4.16 14.45
C THR A 282 8.46 -4.29 13.00
N THR A 283 8.77 -5.41 12.35
CA THR A 283 8.41 -5.67 10.96
C THR A 283 7.48 -6.87 10.86
N LEU A 284 6.35 -6.68 10.15
CA LEU A 284 5.42 -7.75 9.82
C LEU A 284 5.55 -8.08 8.33
N THR A 285 5.59 -9.38 8.01
CA THR A 285 5.72 -9.86 6.64
C THR A 285 4.58 -10.81 6.28
N GLY A 286 4.25 -10.88 5.02
CA GLY A 286 3.22 -11.80 4.55
C GLY A 286 2.82 -11.59 3.09
N PRO A 287 1.79 -12.30 2.60
CA PRO A 287 1.27 -12.11 1.26
C PRO A 287 0.61 -10.73 1.14
N GLY A 288 1.14 -9.91 0.22
CA GLY A 288 0.69 -8.52 0.03
C GLY A 288 -0.63 -8.37 -0.70
N ALA A 289 -1.09 -9.40 -1.42
CA ALA A 289 -2.31 -9.39 -2.20
C ALA A 289 -2.78 -10.82 -2.48
N GLY A 290 -3.94 -10.93 -3.12
CA GLY A 290 -4.51 -12.21 -3.54
C GLY A 290 -5.91 -12.45 -2.98
N PRO A 291 -6.72 -13.29 -3.64
CA PRO A 291 -8.12 -13.48 -3.26
C PRO A 291 -8.28 -14.06 -1.85
N ALA A 292 -7.47 -15.04 -1.45
CA ALA A 292 -7.59 -15.70 -0.15
C ALA A 292 -7.06 -14.84 1.02
N PRO A 293 -5.84 -14.25 0.98
CA PRO A 293 -5.36 -13.38 2.05
C PRO A 293 -6.28 -12.18 2.29
N THR A 294 -6.72 -11.50 1.22
CA THR A 294 -7.60 -10.35 1.30
C THR A 294 -8.99 -10.73 1.84
N ALA A 295 -9.54 -11.87 1.42
CA ALA A 295 -10.79 -12.38 1.99
C ALA A 295 -10.67 -12.69 3.48
N GLY A 296 -9.54 -13.26 3.92
CA GLY A 296 -9.25 -13.52 5.33
C GLY A 296 -9.27 -12.24 6.17
N ALA A 297 -8.59 -11.19 5.70
CA ALA A 297 -8.57 -9.88 6.37
C ALA A 297 -9.99 -9.27 6.46
N LEU A 298 -10.76 -9.28 5.37
CA LEU A 298 -12.14 -8.77 5.33
C LEU A 298 -13.08 -9.52 6.28
N LEU A 299 -13.03 -10.85 6.28
CA LEU A 299 -13.86 -11.68 7.16
C LEU A 299 -13.46 -11.52 8.63
N GLY A 300 -12.17 -11.32 8.91
CA GLY A 300 -11.65 -10.97 10.22
C GLY A 300 -12.21 -9.64 10.72
N ASP A 301 -12.17 -8.61 9.89
CA ASP A 301 -12.73 -7.28 10.19
C ASP A 301 -14.25 -7.35 10.46
N VAL A 302 -14.99 -8.09 9.62
CA VAL A 302 -16.43 -8.32 9.83
C VAL A 302 -16.68 -8.97 11.18
N ALA A 303 -15.92 -10.00 11.54
CA ALA A 303 -16.06 -10.68 12.82
C ALA A 303 -15.84 -9.75 14.01
N LEU A 304 -14.80 -8.90 13.94
CA LEU A 304 -14.47 -7.92 14.98
C LEU A 304 -15.53 -6.81 15.07
N ALA A 305 -16.01 -6.30 13.95
CA ALA A 305 -17.04 -5.26 13.91
C ALA A 305 -18.36 -5.74 14.50
N VAL A 306 -18.78 -6.97 14.19
CA VAL A 306 -20.01 -7.59 14.75
C VAL A 306 -19.83 -7.97 16.22
N ALA A 307 -18.61 -8.22 16.69
CA ALA A 307 -18.32 -8.41 18.11
C ALA A 307 -18.32 -7.10 18.93
N GLY A 308 -18.67 -5.97 18.30
CA GLY A 308 -18.75 -4.66 18.97
C GLY A 308 -17.39 -4.00 19.17
N ARG A 309 -16.36 -4.37 18.41
CA ARG A 309 -15.07 -3.67 18.49
C ARG A 309 -15.26 -2.22 18.05
N ALA A 310 -14.85 -1.29 18.89
CA ALA A 310 -14.93 0.15 18.62
C ALA A 310 -14.22 0.50 17.28
N PRO A 311 -14.72 1.49 16.53
CA PRO A 311 -14.04 1.99 15.34
C PRO A 311 -12.58 2.38 15.61
N LEU A 312 -11.75 2.36 14.58
CA LEU A 312 -10.37 2.86 14.66
C LEU A 312 -10.38 4.36 15.01
N ASP A 313 -9.34 4.78 15.73
CA ASP A 313 -9.07 6.20 15.88
C ASP A 313 -8.48 6.71 14.56
N TYR A 314 -9.22 7.59 13.90
CA TYR A 314 -8.89 8.13 12.58
C TYR A 314 -9.07 9.65 12.62
N PRO A 315 -8.24 10.46 11.93
CA PRO A 315 -8.36 11.92 11.93
C PRO A 315 -9.77 12.41 11.68
N ALA A 316 -10.15 13.49 12.36
CA ALA A 316 -11.46 14.11 12.18
C ALA A 316 -11.63 14.71 10.77
N PRO A 317 -12.88 14.82 10.24
CA PRO A 317 -13.11 15.37 8.91
C PRO A 317 -12.62 16.81 8.71
N ASP A 318 -12.61 17.59 9.78
CA ASP A 318 -12.16 18.99 9.84
C ASP A 318 -10.70 19.15 10.24
N ALA A 319 -9.99 18.05 10.52
CA ALA A 319 -8.56 18.11 10.84
C ALA A 319 -7.80 18.71 9.64
N PRO A 320 -6.83 19.62 9.90
CA PRO A 320 -6.04 20.21 8.83
C PRO A 320 -5.21 19.17 8.10
N PHE A 321 -4.96 19.40 6.82
CA PHE A 321 -4.02 18.58 6.07
C PHE A 321 -2.59 18.90 6.49
N SER A 322 -1.82 17.85 6.78
CA SER A 322 -0.36 17.92 6.93
C SER A 322 0.30 17.75 5.56
N THR A 323 1.29 18.56 5.26
CA THR A 323 2.10 18.44 4.03
C THR A 323 3.42 17.79 4.38
N PRO A 324 3.68 16.56 3.93
CA PRO A 324 4.94 15.91 4.19
C PRO A 324 6.05 16.52 3.33
N THR A 325 7.26 16.54 3.87
CA THR A 325 8.48 16.81 3.11
C THR A 325 9.11 15.50 2.64
N ALA A 326 9.83 15.55 1.52
CA ALA A 326 10.64 14.42 1.11
C ALA A 326 11.79 14.21 2.11
N PRO A 327 12.10 12.95 2.49
CA PRO A 327 13.25 12.69 3.35
C PRO A 327 14.55 13.13 2.67
N THR A 328 15.45 13.72 3.42
CA THR A 328 16.83 13.95 3.01
C THR A 328 17.70 12.77 3.41
N GLY A 329 18.81 12.55 2.75
CA GLY A 329 19.75 11.48 3.09
C GLY A 329 20.66 11.11 1.92
N PRO A 330 21.43 10.03 2.07
CA PRO A 330 22.33 9.59 1.01
C PRO A 330 21.59 9.16 -0.26
N TRP A 331 22.11 9.54 -1.40
CA TRP A 331 21.61 9.17 -2.72
C TRP A 331 22.74 8.62 -3.58
N ILE A 332 22.44 7.56 -4.30
CA ILE A 332 23.29 7.04 -5.36
C ILE A 332 22.77 7.59 -6.69
N VAL A 333 23.68 8.15 -7.46
CA VAL A 333 23.43 8.65 -8.81
C VAL A 333 24.32 7.88 -9.76
N ARG A 334 23.76 7.30 -10.80
CA ARG A 334 24.48 6.69 -11.92
C ARG A 334 24.28 7.56 -13.16
N LEU A 335 25.37 7.99 -13.77
CA LEU A 335 25.38 8.72 -15.04
C LEU A 335 26.16 7.97 -16.10
N PRO A 336 25.89 8.20 -17.42
CA PRO A 336 26.83 7.84 -18.47
C PRO A 336 28.22 8.39 -18.21
N ALA A 337 29.27 7.68 -18.64
CA ALA A 337 30.65 8.06 -18.35
C ALA A 337 31.07 9.42 -18.93
N ASP A 338 30.40 9.83 -20.00
CA ASP A 338 30.61 11.11 -20.72
C ASP A 338 29.69 12.25 -20.25
N ALA A 339 28.79 11.99 -19.29
CA ALA A 339 27.90 13.02 -18.78
C ALA A 339 28.65 14.03 -17.90
N ASP A 340 28.30 15.31 -18.04
CA ASP A 340 28.83 16.38 -17.20
C ASP A 340 28.11 16.41 -15.84
N HIS A 341 28.68 15.74 -14.85
CA HIS A 341 28.13 15.71 -13.49
C HIS A 341 28.28 17.04 -12.74
N ALA A 342 29.07 17.99 -13.23
CA ALA A 342 29.17 19.33 -12.62
C ALA A 342 27.83 20.10 -12.69
N ALA A 343 26.91 19.69 -13.59
CA ALA A 343 25.56 20.22 -13.66
C ALA A 343 24.69 19.84 -12.43
N LEU A 344 25.08 18.83 -11.66
CA LEU A 344 24.36 18.42 -10.43
C LEU A 344 24.83 19.25 -9.25
N GLN A 345 23.88 19.89 -8.56
CA GLN A 345 24.16 20.65 -7.36
C GLN A 345 24.34 19.74 -6.14
N GLY A 346 25.35 20.00 -5.33
CA GLY A 346 25.63 19.28 -4.09
C GLY A 346 27.02 18.63 -4.08
N GLU A 347 27.48 18.31 -2.87
CA GLU A 347 28.73 17.59 -2.70
C GLU A 347 28.54 16.11 -2.95
N ALA A 348 29.31 15.55 -3.88
CA ALA A 348 29.29 14.13 -4.18
C ALA A 348 30.70 13.58 -4.34
N ARG A 349 30.90 12.33 -3.92
CA ARG A 349 32.06 11.52 -4.29
C ARG A 349 31.71 10.77 -5.57
N TRP A 350 32.53 10.88 -6.59
CA TRP A 350 32.35 10.22 -7.88
C TRP A 350 33.38 9.11 -8.10
N GLU A 351 32.93 7.97 -8.59
CA GLU A 351 33.73 6.80 -8.93
C GLU A 351 33.36 6.30 -10.32
N ALA A 352 34.33 5.81 -11.06
CA ALA A 352 34.08 5.16 -12.36
C ALA A 352 33.55 3.74 -12.15
N ASP A 353 32.54 3.35 -12.91
CA ASP A 353 31.95 2.02 -12.89
C ASP A 353 31.69 1.55 -14.34
N GLY A 354 32.72 1.03 -14.99
CA GLY A 354 32.65 0.60 -16.40
C GLY A 354 32.32 1.76 -17.35
N ALA A 355 31.18 1.67 -18.04
CA ALA A 355 30.65 2.70 -18.95
C ALA A 355 29.81 3.77 -18.23
N ALA A 356 29.87 3.85 -16.91
CA ALA A 356 29.12 4.79 -16.09
C ALA A 356 30.03 5.47 -15.06
N GLN A 357 29.53 6.53 -14.45
CA GLN A 357 30.09 7.14 -13.24
C GLN A 357 29.03 7.11 -12.15
N ILE A 358 29.46 6.82 -10.92
CA ILE A 358 28.62 6.72 -9.74
C ILE A 358 28.94 7.87 -8.79
N GLY A 359 27.93 8.66 -8.45
CA GLY A 359 28.03 9.73 -7.45
C GLY A 359 27.29 9.38 -6.17
N VAL A 360 27.91 9.62 -5.03
CA VAL A 360 27.32 9.47 -3.71
C VAL A 360 27.06 10.85 -3.12
N PHE A 361 25.79 11.21 -2.99
CA PHE A 361 25.35 12.47 -2.39
C PHE A 361 24.93 12.22 -0.94
N ALA A 362 25.62 12.81 0.03
CA ALA A 362 25.38 12.55 1.45
C ALA A 362 24.07 13.13 1.98
N ALA A 363 23.63 14.27 1.46
CA ALA A 363 22.47 15.01 1.99
C ALA A 363 21.67 15.69 0.87
N ALA A 364 21.03 14.88 0.01
CA ALA A 364 20.15 15.39 -1.04
C ALA A 364 18.70 14.98 -0.79
N SER A 365 17.74 15.61 -1.48
CA SER A 365 16.37 15.13 -1.58
C SER A 365 16.10 14.62 -2.99
N GLY A 366 15.44 13.47 -3.09
CA GLY A 366 15.10 12.85 -4.37
C GLY A 366 14.36 13.76 -5.34
N PRO A 367 13.32 14.52 -4.90
CA PRO A 367 12.62 15.48 -5.76
C PRO A 367 13.49 16.58 -6.35
N ALA A 368 14.55 17.00 -5.66
CA ALA A 368 15.48 18.02 -6.19
C ALA A 368 16.51 17.42 -7.17
N LEU A 369 16.99 16.20 -6.88
CA LEU A 369 18.07 15.57 -7.61
C LEU A 369 17.59 14.85 -8.91
N ALA A 370 16.49 14.12 -8.83
CA ALA A 370 16.03 13.23 -9.90
C ALA A 370 15.79 13.90 -11.27
N PRO A 371 15.20 15.12 -11.37
CA PRO A 371 15.00 15.74 -12.68
C PRO A 371 16.32 16.06 -13.38
N ALA A 372 17.32 16.58 -12.64
CA ALA A 372 18.63 16.90 -13.19
C ALA A 372 19.39 15.63 -13.62
N VAL A 373 19.32 14.57 -12.84
CA VAL A 373 19.92 13.27 -13.17
C VAL A 373 19.31 12.69 -14.44
N ARG A 374 17.99 12.70 -14.58
CA ARG A 374 17.30 12.24 -15.81
C ARG A 374 17.68 13.07 -17.04
N ALA A 375 17.81 14.38 -16.90
CA ALA A 375 18.24 15.25 -17.99
C ALA A 375 19.65 14.88 -18.51
N LEU A 376 20.50 14.29 -17.67
CA LEU A 376 21.81 13.78 -18.01
C LEU A 376 21.81 12.30 -18.46
N GLY A 377 20.62 11.70 -18.66
CA GLY A 377 20.48 10.29 -19.07
C GLY A 377 20.79 9.29 -17.94
N GLY A 378 20.77 9.74 -16.70
CA GLY A 378 21.12 8.93 -15.53
C GLY A 378 19.92 8.41 -14.74
N THR A 379 20.26 7.61 -13.74
CA THR A 379 19.34 7.04 -12.74
C THR A 379 19.79 7.42 -11.33
N CYS A 380 18.88 7.41 -10.38
CA CYS A 380 19.24 7.60 -8.97
C CYS A 380 18.26 6.91 -8.03
N PHE A 381 18.76 6.54 -6.86
CA PHE A 381 17.96 5.91 -5.80
C PHE A 381 18.51 6.28 -4.41
N ARG A 382 17.64 6.14 -3.40
CA ARG A 382 18.03 6.42 -2.02
C ARG A 382 18.91 5.31 -1.47
N TRP A 383 19.91 5.67 -0.67
CA TRP A 383 20.80 4.74 0.00
C TRP A 383 20.58 4.76 1.52
N ASP A 384 19.96 3.72 2.05
CA ASP A 384 19.74 3.51 3.49
C ASP A 384 20.49 2.27 4.00
N ALA A 385 21.54 1.83 3.28
CA ALA A 385 22.26 0.59 3.58
C ALA A 385 23.53 0.76 4.44
N GLY A 386 23.69 1.91 5.08
CA GLY A 386 24.84 2.20 5.93
C GLY A 386 25.96 2.95 5.21
N ALA A 387 27.16 2.99 5.80
CA ALA A 387 28.31 3.66 5.20
C ALA A 387 28.77 2.94 3.92
N LEU A 388 29.09 3.70 2.88
CA LEU A 388 29.73 3.26 1.64
C LEU A 388 31.25 3.37 1.75
#